data_4eb51f5bf7b0884449d7dd4760c26929
#
_entry.id   4eb51f5bf7b0884449d7dd4760c26929
#
_cell.length_a   1.000
_cell.length_b   1.000
_cell.length_c   1.000
_cell.angle_alpha   90.00
_cell.angle_beta   90.00
_cell.angle_gamma   90.00
#
_symmetry.space_group_name_H-M   'P 1'
#
loop_
_entity.id
_entity.type
_entity.pdbx_description
1 polymer ?
#
loop_
_entity_poly.entity_id
_entity_poly.type
_entity_poly.pdbx_seq_one_letter_code
_entity_poly.pdbx_strand_id
1 'polypeptide(L)'
;MLPAIMLYDAHVHLGWFSDAVAVARGAAAQALSLYAVTVTPDEYLRMQSSLGTNGFVAPAAGLHPWWVHGVRDAEALCELLPETRYVGEIGLDASPRHAATWDAQLAAFERICAECAKTSDPAFPKLLSIHAVRCASTVLDVLEETGAASTCRCVLHWFSGSSEELWRAARLGCRFSLGERSLATRRGREYARILPAELLLTETDLPEGEHSPATADDIVDSLERTIAGIADARNTTAEAVRHQVAVNAAELLG
;
A
#
# COMPACT_ATOMS: atom_id res chain seq x y z
N MET A 1 2.17 -25.78 -17.09
CA MET A 1 3.20 -24.73 -17.04
C MET A 1 2.74 -23.82 -15.93
N LEU A 2 3.48 -23.74 -14.82
CA LEU A 2 3.20 -22.74 -13.78
C LEU A 2 3.29 -21.37 -14.44
N PRO A 3 2.36 -20.42 -14.16
CA PRO A 3 2.47 -19.07 -14.67
C PRO A 3 3.84 -18.50 -14.23
N ALA A 4 4.47 -17.72 -15.08
CA ALA A 4 5.69 -17.00 -14.72
C ALA A 4 5.42 -16.30 -13.37
N ILE A 5 6.29 -16.50 -12.40
CA ILE A 5 6.13 -15.91 -11.06
C ILE A 5 6.16 -14.41 -11.26
N MET A 6 5.01 -13.77 -11.07
CA MET A 6 4.85 -12.32 -11.23
C MET A 6 5.53 -11.61 -10.07
N LEU A 7 6.20 -10.50 -10.37
CA LEU A 7 6.58 -9.52 -9.36
C LEU A 7 5.36 -8.68 -8.99
N TYR A 8 5.31 -8.27 -7.75
CA TYR A 8 4.22 -7.47 -7.23
C TYR A 8 4.75 -6.32 -6.38
N ASP A 9 4.34 -5.10 -6.75
CA ASP A 9 4.59 -3.91 -5.96
C ASP A 9 3.28 -3.48 -5.26
N ALA A 10 3.24 -3.65 -3.95
CA ALA A 10 2.06 -3.37 -3.14
C ALA A 10 1.88 -1.87 -2.82
N HIS A 11 2.85 -1.01 -3.20
CA HIS A 11 2.76 0.43 -2.97
C HIS A 11 3.74 1.20 -3.86
N VAL A 12 3.22 1.87 -4.88
CA VAL A 12 4.00 2.68 -5.82
C VAL A 12 3.23 3.94 -6.21
N HIS A 13 3.89 5.10 -6.21
CA HIS A 13 3.33 6.38 -6.64
C HIS A 13 3.47 6.57 -8.15
N LEU A 14 2.73 5.77 -8.93
CA LEU A 14 2.87 5.74 -10.40
C LEU A 14 2.65 7.12 -11.04
N GLY A 15 1.77 7.96 -10.48
CA GLY A 15 1.51 9.31 -10.96
C GLY A 15 2.69 10.28 -10.82
N TRP A 16 3.72 9.92 -10.07
CA TRP A 16 4.90 10.76 -9.83
C TRP A 16 6.06 10.48 -10.80
N PHE A 17 5.96 9.43 -11.63
CA PHE A 17 6.90 9.23 -12.72
C PHE A 17 6.67 10.24 -13.85
N SER A 18 7.72 10.67 -14.50
CA SER A 18 7.66 11.60 -15.65
C SER A 18 6.83 11.05 -16.81
N ASP A 19 6.81 9.72 -16.99
CA ASP A 19 6.00 9.00 -17.98
C ASP A 19 5.35 7.77 -17.34
N ALA A 20 4.29 7.99 -16.58
CA ALA A 20 3.52 6.93 -15.92
C ALA A 20 2.99 5.87 -16.93
N VAL A 21 2.65 6.29 -18.16
CA VAL A 21 2.15 5.39 -19.20
C VAL A 21 3.26 4.47 -19.73
N ALA A 22 4.48 5.00 -19.89
CA ALA A 22 5.63 4.17 -20.27
C ALA A 22 5.99 3.19 -19.15
N VAL A 23 5.96 3.61 -17.88
CA VAL A 23 6.17 2.73 -16.71
C VAL A 23 5.11 1.62 -16.68
N ALA A 24 3.84 1.95 -16.84
CA ALA A 24 2.75 0.96 -16.86
C ALA A 24 2.90 -0.06 -18.01
N ARG A 25 3.37 0.37 -19.20
CA ARG A 25 3.68 -0.53 -20.32
C ARG A 25 4.88 -1.42 -20.02
N GLY A 26 5.94 -0.84 -19.42
CA GLY A 26 7.13 -1.58 -19.00
C GLY A 26 6.80 -2.64 -17.95
N ALA A 27 5.94 -2.32 -17.00
CA ALA A 27 5.44 -3.25 -15.99
C ALA A 27 4.72 -4.44 -16.65
N ALA A 28 3.80 -4.17 -17.58
CA ALA A 28 3.09 -5.23 -18.32
C ALA A 28 4.04 -6.13 -19.12
N ALA A 29 5.09 -5.55 -19.76
CA ALA A 29 6.09 -6.31 -20.51
C ALA A 29 6.93 -7.24 -19.63
N GLN A 30 7.06 -6.94 -18.35
CA GLN A 30 7.86 -7.68 -17.37
C GLN A 30 7.00 -8.54 -16.41
N ALA A 31 5.69 -8.67 -16.66
CA ALA A 31 4.75 -9.36 -15.77
C ALA A 31 4.80 -8.83 -14.33
N LEU A 32 5.03 -7.52 -14.16
CA LEU A 32 5.02 -6.80 -12.89
C LEU A 32 3.65 -6.21 -12.65
N SER A 33 3.02 -6.56 -11.54
CA SER A 33 1.77 -5.95 -11.08
C SER A 33 2.04 -4.81 -10.13
N LEU A 34 1.37 -3.67 -10.35
CA LEU A 34 1.51 -2.45 -9.58
C LEU A 34 0.22 -2.10 -8.84
N TYR A 35 0.29 -1.96 -7.53
CA TYR A 35 -0.74 -1.28 -6.75
C TYR A 35 -0.39 0.22 -6.70
N ALA A 36 -0.98 0.96 -7.63
CA ALA A 36 -0.63 2.36 -7.87
C ALA A 36 -1.44 3.27 -6.98
N VAL A 37 -0.86 3.67 -5.84
CA VAL A 37 -1.49 4.58 -4.88
C VAL A 37 -1.48 6.02 -5.39
N THR A 38 -2.44 6.82 -4.90
CA THR A 38 -2.54 8.25 -5.17
C THR A 38 -2.65 9.04 -3.88
N VAL A 39 -2.25 10.29 -3.89
CA VAL A 39 -2.24 11.15 -2.70
C VAL A 39 -3.45 12.07 -2.62
N THR A 40 -4.21 12.20 -3.73
CA THR A 40 -5.47 12.96 -3.79
C THR A 40 -6.49 12.30 -4.71
N PRO A 41 -7.80 12.53 -4.50
CA PRO A 41 -8.85 12.06 -5.41
C PRO A 41 -8.66 12.55 -6.86
N ASP A 42 -8.20 13.78 -7.05
CA ASP A 42 -7.94 14.35 -8.37
C ASP A 42 -6.80 13.62 -9.09
N GLU A 43 -5.76 13.23 -8.39
CA GLU A 43 -4.68 12.41 -8.96
C GLU A 43 -5.21 11.04 -9.43
N TYR A 44 -6.06 10.40 -8.63
CA TYR A 44 -6.70 9.15 -8.99
C TYR A 44 -7.52 9.26 -10.29
N LEU A 45 -8.36 10.29 -10.40
CA LEU A 45 -9.18 10.52 -11.61
C LEU A 45 -8.32 10.76 -12.85
N ARG A 46 -7.23 11.53 -12.71
CA ARG A 46 -6.26 11.75 -13.80
C ARG A 46 -5.58 10.45 -14.19
N MET A 47 -5.14 9.64 -13.22
CA MET A 47 -4.48 8.35 -13.46
C MET A 47 -5.42 7.39 -14.19
N GLN A 48 -6.65 7.22 -13.75
CA GLN A 48 -7.65 6.38 -14.44
C GLN A 48 -7.84 6.81 -15.90
N SER A 49 -7.95 8.12 -16.14
CA SER A 49 -8.13 8.65 -17.49
C SER A 49 -6.93 8.39 -18.41
N SER A 50 -5.70 8.42 -17.87
CA SER A 50 -4.46 8.29 -18.64
C SER A 50 -4.05 6.85 -18.93
N LEU A 51 -4.30 5.93 -18.00
CA LEU A 51 -3.84 4.54 -18.10
C LEU A 51 -4.80 3.63 -18.88
N GLY A 52 -6.09 4.01 -18.99
CA GLY A 52 -7.11 3.12 -19.56
C GLY A 52 -7.19 1.77 -18.83
N THR A 53 -7.59 0.72 -19.56
CA THR A 53 -7.60 -0.65 -19.02
C THR A 53 -6.20 -1.28 -19.13
N ASN A 54 -5.49 -1.38 -18.01
CA ASN A 54 -4.21 -2.08 -17.91
C ASN A 54 -4.33 -3.13 -16.80
N GLY A 55 -4.32 -4.41 -17.17
CA GLY A 55 -4.47 -5.52 -16.23
C GLY A 55 -3.30 -5.72 -15.25
N PHE A 56 -2.21 -4.95 -15.40
CA PHE A 56 -1.04 -4.99 -14.52
C PHE A 56 -0.98 -3.79 -13.55
N VAL A 57 -1.89 -2.83 -13.68
CA VAL A 57 -1.95 -1.67 -12.79
C VAL A 57 -3.30 -1.61 -12.12
N ALA A 58 -3.32 -1.59 -10.80
CA ALA A 58 -4.49 -1.37 -9.97
C ALA A 58 -4.43 0.06 -9.39
N PRO A 59 -5.05 1.06 -10.03
CA PRO A 59 -5.10 2.42 -9.50
C PRO A 59 -5.91 2.44 -8.21
N ALA A 60 -5.35 3.03 -7.15
CA ALA A 60 -5.99 3.14 -5.86
C ALA A 60 -6.36 4.60 -5.55
N ALA A 61 -7.61 4.83 -5.20
CA ALA A 61 -8.09 6.16 -4.83
C ALA A 61 -7.60 6.53 -3.43
N GLY A 62 -6.83 7.61 -3.32
CA GLY A 62 -6.18 8.02 -2.10
C GLY A 62 -6.50 9.44 -1.64
N LEU A 63 -6.23 9.65 -0.36
CA LEU A 63 -6.08 10.94 0.29
C LEU A 63 -5.02 10.78 1.38
N HIS A 64 -3.78 11.07 1.00
CA HIS A 64 -2.64 10.95 1.90
C HIS A 64 -2.72 11.99 3.03
N PRO A 65 -2.36 11.66 4.28
CA PRO A 65 -2.50 12.57 5.42
C PRO A 65 -1.82 13.93 5.26
N TRP A 66 -0.77 14.03 4.44
CA TRP A 66 -0.11 15.32 4.19
C TRP A 66 -0.94 16.30 3.35
N TRP A 67 -1.93 15.82 2.60
CA TRP A 67 -2.86 16.61 1.79
C TRP A 67 -4.21 16.87 2.48
N VAL A 68 -4.35 16.41 3.74
CA VAL A 68 -5.53 16.73 4.55
C VAL A 68 -5.31 18.03 5.28
N HIS A 69 -6.15 19.01 4.99
CA HIS A 69 -6.13 20.36 5.60
C HIS A 69 -7.41 20.67 6.36
N GLY A 70 -8.49 19.93 6.11
CA GLY A 70 -9.78 20.12 6.77
C GLY A 70 -10.68 18.88 6.70
N VAL A 71 -11.70 18.86 7.56
CA VAL A 71 -12.61 17.71 7.72
C VAL A 71 -13.40 17.36 6.46
N ARG A 72 -13.53 18.31 5.51
CA ARG A 72 -14.24 18.09 4.25
C ARG A 72 -13.40 17.48 3.15
N ASP A 73 -12.09 17.39 3.32
CA ASP A 73 -11.20 16.87 2.27
C ASP A 73 -11.46 15.38 2.00
N ALA A 74 -12.00 14.65 2.99
CA ALA A 74 -12.42 13.28 2.82
C ALA A 74 -13.68 13.10 1.95
N GLU A 75 -14.51 14.12 1.79
CA GLU A 75 -15.80 14.02 1.07
C GLU A 75 -15.58 13.61 -0.39
N ALA A 76 -14.63 14.23 -1.08
CA ALA A 76 -14.30 13.92 -2.47
C ALA A 76 -13.83 12.47 -2.66
N LEU A 77 -13.04 11.93 -1.71
CA LEU A 77 -12.65 10.52 -1.76
C LEU A 77 -13.87 9.62 -1.46
N CYS A 78 -14.66 9.94 -0.43
CA CYS A 78 -15.83 9.15 -0.06
C CYS A 78 -16.86 9.02 -1.19
N GLU A 79 -16.99 10.03 -2.05
CA GLU A 79 -17.86 9.96 -3.23
C GLU A 79 -17.40 8.91 -4.26
N LEU A 80 -16.10 8.62 -4.32
CA LEU A 80 -15.52 7.63 -5.24
C LEU A 80 -15.59 6.20 -4.68
N LEU A 81 -15.61 6.04 -3.35
CA LEU A 81 -15.47 4.74 -2.70
C LEU A 81 -16.53 3.70 -3.08
N PRO A 82 -17.82 4.04 -3.33
CA PRO A 82 -18.81 3.04 -3.74
C PRO A 82 -18.42 2.25 -4.99
N GLU A 83 -17.73 2.89 -5.94
CA GLU A 83 -17.33 2.29 -7.22
C GLU A 83 -15.84 1.87 -7.23
N THR A 84 -15.12 2.04 -6.11
CA THR A 84 -13.67 1.83 -6.04
C THR A 84 -13.34 0.67 -5.11
N ARG A 85 -12.68 -0.37 -5.63
CA ARG A 85 -12.18 -1.49 -4.82
C ARG A 85 -10.83 -1.16 -4.15
N TYR A 86 -9.95 -0.45 -4.85
CA TYR A 86 -8.59 -0.16 -4.44
C TYR A 86 -8.49 1.22 -3.84
N VAL A 87 -8.05 1.32 -2.58
CA VAL A 87 -8.03 2.56 -1.80
C VAL A 87 -6.63 2.76 -1.22
N GLY A 88 -6.02 3.90 -1.51
CA GLY A 88 -4.68 4.23 -1.03
C GLY A 88 -3.98 5.30 -1.88
N GLU A 89 -3.11 6.04 -1.27
CA GLU A 89 -2.67 5.98 0.11
C GLU A 89 -3.62 6.76 1.03
N ILE A 90 -4.00 6.17 2.14
CA ILE A 90 -4.78 6.81 3.21
C ILE A 90 -4.09 6.58 4.54
N GLY A 91 -4.43 7.29 5.59
CA GLY A 91 -3.85 7.01 6.91
C GLY A 91 -3.55 8.23 7.73
N LEU A 92 -2.56 8.12 8.63
CA LEU A 92 -2.20 9.14 9.62
C LEU A 92 -0.68 9.33 9.70
N ASP A 93 -0.25 10.60 9.88
CA ASP A 93 1.14 10.96 10.16
C ASP A 93 1.23 11.86 11.40
N ALA A 94 1.69 11.31 12.53
CA ALA A 94 1.92 12.02 13.78
C ALA A 94 3.33 12.60 13.89
N SER A 95 4.04 12.80 12.78
CA SER A 95 5.33 13.49 12.81
C SER A 95 5.14 14.97 13.17
N PRO A 96 6.12 15.61 13.83
CA PRO A 96 5.99 16.99 14.31
C PRO A 96 5.62 18.01 13.23
N ARG A 97 6.05 17.78 11.99
CA ARG A 97 5.75 18.68 10.85
C ARG A 97 4.28 18.66 10.44
N HIS A 98 3.54 17.62 10.80
CA HIS A 98 2.12 17.45 10.48
C HIS A 98 1.20 17.56 11.70
N ALA A 99 1.74 17.94 12.87
CA ALA A 99 0.98 18.06 14.12
C ALA A 99 -0.18 19.07 14.02
N ALA A 100 -0.06 20.12 13.21
CA ALA A 100 -1.11 21.14 13.06
C ALA A 100 -2.38 20.63 12.35
N THR A 101 -2.28 19.54 11.57
CA THR A 101 -3.41 18.94 10.84
C THR A 101 -3.90 17.62 11.47
N TRP A 102 -3.38 17.25 12.63
CA TRP A 102 -3.67 15.95 13.25
C TRP A 102 -5.16 15.66 13.40
N ASP A 103 -5.93 16.59 13.98
CA ASP A 103 -7.37 16.39 14.19
C ASP A 103 -8.12 16.26 12.86
N ALA A 104 -7.71 16.99 11.84
CA ALA A 104 -8.27 16.88 10.50
C ALA A 104 -7.92 15.54 9.84
N GLN A 105 -6.66 15.08 9.98
CA GLN A 105 -6.24 13.78 9.48
C GLN A 105 -7.05 12.66 10.14
N LEU A 106 -7.21 12.69 11.48
CA LEU A 106 -7.96 11.68 12.22
C LEU A 106 -9.41 11.63 11.74
N ALA A 107 -10.10 12.77 11.69
CA ALA A 107 -11.49 12.85 11.24
C ALA A 107 -11.65 12.37 9.79
N ALA A 108 -10.71 12.72 8.90
CA ALA A 108 -10.71 12.26 7.52
C ALA A 108 -10.52 10.75 7.43
N PHE A 109 -9.55 10.19 8.15
CA PHE A 109 -9.25 8.77 8.14
C PHE A 109 -10.40 7.92 8.71
N GLU A 110 -11.00 8.34 9.83
CA GLU A 110 -12.21 7.72 10.40
C GLU A 110 -13.35 7.69 9.38
N ARG A 111 -13.61 8.83 8.72
CA ARG A 111 -14.66 8.97 7.71
C ARG A 111 -14.43 8.05 6.51
N ILE A 112 -13.19 7.99 6.01
CA ILE A 112 -12.79 7.14 4.88
C ILE A 112 -12.93 5.66 5.26
N CYS A 113 -12.42 5.25 6.42
CA CYS A 113 -12.50 3.87 6.89
C CYS A 113 -13.95 3.41 7.07
N ALA A 114 -14.80 4.25 7.66
CA ALA A 114 -16.22 3.96 7.83
C ALA A 114 -16.95 3.79 6.48
N GLU A 115 -16.66 4.64 5.48
CA GLU A 115 -17.23 4.51 4.14
C GLU A 115 -16.67 3.28 3.40
N CYS A 116 -15.38 2.98 3.55
CA CYS A 116 -14.79 1.74 3.03
C CYS A 116 -15.49 0.50 3.61
N ALA A 117 -15.68 0.46 4.93
CA ALA A 117 -16.35 -0.66 5.60
C ALA A 117 -17.79 -0.85 5.10
N LYS A 118 -18.52 0.26 4.97
CA LYS A 118 -19.92 0.27 4.50
C LYS A 118 -20.08 -0.17 3.04
N THR A 119 -19.11 0.18 2.18
CA THR A 119 -19.19 -0.05 0.72
C THR A 119 -18.31 -1.21 0.24
N SER A 120 -17.69 -1.96 1.16
CA SER A 120 -16.90 -3.15 0.83
C SER A 120 -17.81 -4.32 0.47
N ASP A 121 -17.55 -4.96 -0.68
CA ASP A 121 -18.24 -6.19 -1.07
C ASP A 121 -17.58 -7.40 -0.38
N PRO A 122 -18.32 -8.23 0.38
CA PRO A 122 -17.73 -9.43 1.01
C PRO A 122 -17.10 -10.42 0.03
N ALA A 123 -17.58 -10.48 -1.23
CA ALA A 123 -17.00 -11.36 -2.25
C ALA A 123 -15.70 -10.80 -2.84
N PHE A 124 -15.59 -9.47 -2.90
CA PHE A 124 -14.43 -8.74 -3.42
C PHE A 124 -14.09 -7.56 -2.50
N PRO A 125 -13.56 -7.84 -1.30
CA PRO A 125 -13.32 -6.80 -0.30
C PRO A 125 -12.40 -5.69 -0.82
N LYS A 126 -12.66 -4.46 -0.35
CA LYS A 126 -11.78 -3.34 -0.65
C LYS A 126 -10.38 -3.62 -0.11
N LEU A 127 -9.38 -3.22 -0.87
CA LEU A 127 -7.97 -3.29 -0.47
C LEU A 127 -7.50 -1.89 -0.12
N LEU A 128 -6.99 -1.71 1.11
CA LEU A 128 -6.56 -0.43 1.65
C LEU A 128 -5.04 -0.43 1.85
N SER A 129 -4.32 0.52 1.22
CA SER A 129 -2.91 0.79 1.53
C SER A 129 -2.82 1.95 2.51
N ILE A 130 -2.21 1.69 3.69
CA ILE A 130 -2.36 2.55 4.87
C ILE A 130 -1.01 3.06 5.36
N HIS A 131 -0.88 4.38 5.41
CA HIS A 131 0.19 5.14 6.01
C HIS A 131 0.04 5.21 7.54
N ALA A 132 1.09 4.90 8.30
CA ALA A 132 1.03 4.87 9.77
C ALA A 132 2.35 5.35 10.39
N VAL A 133 2.63 6.64 10.33
CA VAL A 133 3.87 7.21 10.88
C VAL A 133 3.67 7.70 12.30
N ARG A 134 4.34 7.03 13.28
CA ARG A 134 4.30 7.32 14.72
C ARG A 134 2.92 7.25 15.38
N CYS A 135 1.96 6.59 14.75
CA CYS A 135 0.56 6.52 15.23
C CYS A 135 -0.10 5.17 14.92
N ALA A 136 0.68 4.10 14.86
CA ALA A 136 0.17 2.78 14.51
C ALA A 136 -0.98 2.34 15.42
N SER A 137 -0.92 2.59 16.74
CA SER A 137 -2.03 2.28 17.67
C SER A 137 -3.32 2.99 17.26
N THR A 138 -3.26 4.31 16.97
CA THR A 138 -4.44 5.08 16.56
C THR A 138 -5.00 4.59 15.22
N VAL A 139 -4.12 4.25 14.26
CA VAL A 139 -4.58 3.64 12.99
C VAL A 139 -5.34 2.35 13.24
N LEU A 140 -4.82 1.48 14.11
CA LEU A 140 -5.47 0.21 14.44
C LEU A 140 -6.79 0.42 15.20
N ASP A 141 -6.87 1.41 16.11
CA ASP A 141 -8.11 1.78 16.81
C ASP A 141 -9.19 2.17 15.79
N VAL A 142 -8.87 3.05 14.84
CA VAL A 142 -9.81 3.48 13.80
C VAL A 142 -10.26 2.31 12.92
N LEU A 143 -9.34 1.41 12.51
CA LEU A 143 -9.68 0.25 11.69
C LEU A 143 -10.63 -0.71 12.41
N GLU A 144 -10.46 -0.91 13.73
CA GLU A 144 -11.37 -1.73 14.55
C GLU A 144 -12.71 -1.05 14.76
N GLU A 145 -12.72 0.22 15.20
CA GLU A 145 -13.94 0.98 15.55
C GLU A 145 -14.85 1.20 14.34
N THR A 146 -14.28 1.44 13.17
CA THR A 146 -15.05 1.61 11.92
C THR A 146 -15.50 0.29 11.28
N GLY A 147 -14.95 -0.84 11.73
CA GLY A 147 -15.16 -2.15 11.13
C GLY A 147 -14.37 -2.40 9.84
N ALA A 148 -13.49 -1.47 9.43
CA ALA A 148 -12.68 -1.64 8.23
C ALA A 148 -11.71 -2.84 8.33
N ALA A 149 -11.18 -3.12 9.52
CA ALA A 149 -10.32 -4.30 9.74
C ALA A 149 -11.03 -5.63 9.43
N SER A 150 -12.34 -5.72 9.61
CA SER A 150 -13.13 -6.95 9.42
C SER A 150 -13.77 -7.06 8.04
N THR A 151 -13.99 -5.94 7.35
CA THR A 151 -14.72 -5.90 6.07
C THR A 151 -13.82 -5.60 4.88
N CYS A 152 -12.63 -5.05 5.11
CA CYS A 152 -11.64 -4.71 4.09
C CYS A 152 -10.37 -5.53 4.28
N ARG A 153 -9.50 -5.53 3.28
CA ARG A 153 -8.14 -6.08 3.34
C ARG A 153 -7.17 -4.93 3.56
N CYS A 154 -6.59 -4.83 4.76
CA CYS A 154 -5.71 -3.72 5.14
C CYS A 154 -4.24 -4.10 4.94
N VAL A 155 -3.48 -3.25 4.25
CA VAL A 155 -2.03 -3.35 4.10
C VAL A 155 -1.41 -2.15 4.79
N LEU A 156 -0.59 -2.39 5.81
CA LEU A 156 0.25 -1.36 6.43
C LEU A 156 1.55 -1.28 5.63
N HIS A 157 1.69 -0.21 4.84
CA HIS A 157 2.91 -0.02 4.07
C HIS A 157 4.02 0.54 4.96
N TRP A 158 5.27 0.13 4.68
CA TRP A 158 6.47 0.55 5.42
C TRP A 158 6.27 0.63 6.95
N PHE A 159 5.68 -0.42 7.52
CA PHE A 159 5.32 -0.42 8.93
C PHE A 159 6.53 -0.22 9.85
N SER A 160 6.44 0.79 10.73
CA SER A 160 7.52 1.18 11.65
C SER A 160 7.10 1.25 13.13
N GLY A 161 5.91 0.76 13.47
CA GLY A 161 5.38 0.70 14.83
C GLY A 161 6.18 -0.22 15.76
N SER A 162 5.71 -0.36 16.99
CA SER A 162 6.27 -1.28 17.99
C SER A 162 5.95 -2.75 17.67
N SER A 163 6.61 -3.68 18.36
CA SER A 163 6.31 -5.11 18.23
C SER A 163 4.89 -5.46 18.72
N GLU A 164 4.38 -4.75 19.72
CA GLU A 164 3.00 -4.95 20.21
C GLU A 164 1.99 -4.54 19.13
N GLU A 165 2.20 -3.39 18.50
CA GLU A 165 1.38 -2.91 17.39
C GLU A 165 1.47 -3.83 16.17
N LEU A 166 2.66 -4.34 15.84
CA LEU A 166 2.85 -5.33 14.78
C LEU A 166 1.96 -6.57 14.97
N TRP A 167 2.03 -7.15 16.17
CA TRP A 167 1.25 -8.36 16.47
C TRP A 167 -0.24 -8.08 16.64
N ARG A 168 -0.63 -6.88 17.09
CA ARG A 168 -2.03 -6.44 17.07
C ARG A 168 -2.54 -6.37 15.63
N ALA A 169 -1.82 -5.69 14.74
CA ALA A 169 -2.17 -5.59 13.32
C ALA A 169 -2.25 -6.97 12.64
N ALA A 170 -1.30 -7.87 12.93
CA ALA A 170 -1.31 -9.23 12.40
C ALA A 170 -2.55 -10.03 12.87
N ARG A 171 -2.96 -9.88 14.15
CA ARG A 171 -4.20 -10.52 14.66
C ARG A 171 -5.47 -9.95 14.04
N LEU A 172 -5.46 -8.69 13.61
CA LEU A 172 -6.55 -8.07 12.86
C LEU A 172 -6.60 -8.49 11.39
N GLY A 173 -5.64 -9.32 10.94
CA GLY A 173 -5.55 -9.77 9.55
C GLY A 173 -4.90 -8.76 8.61
N CYS A 174 -4.26 -7.71 9.15
CA CYS A 174 -3.49 -6.78 8.33
C CYS A 174 -2.29 -7.48 7.71
N ARG A 175 -1.96 -7.10 6.48
CA ARG A 175 -0.72 -7.48 5.79
C ARG A 175 0.29 -6.33 5.86
N PHE A 176 1.54 -6.66 5.53
CA PHE A 176 2.65 -5.71 5.65
C PHE A 176 3.45 -5.73 4.36
N SER A 177 3.58 -4.60 3.71
CA SER A 177 4.50 -4.45 2.59
C SER A 177 5.85 -3.93 3.09
N LEU A 178 6.90 -4.54 2.60
CA LEU A 178 8.29 -4.24 2.93
C LEU A 178 9.02 -3.82 1.67
N GLY A 179 9.81 -2.76 1.80
CA GLY A 179 10.67 -2.24 0.75
C GLY A 179 12.12 -2.11 1.22
N GLU A 180 13.03 -1.70 0.33
CA GLU A 180 14.44 -1.49 0.65
C GLU A 180 14.64 -0.55 1.85
N ARG A 181 13.84 0.53 1.94
CA ARG A 181 13.92 1.50 3.04
C ARG A 181 13.58 0.88 4.39
N SER A 182 12.54 0.03 4.45
CA SER A 182 12.20 -0.70 5.68
C SER A 182 13.32 -1.65 6.07
N LEU A 183 13.86 -2.42 5.11
CA LEU A 183 14.96 -3.37 5.33
C LEU A 183 16.31 -2.71 5.64
N ALA A 184 16.51 -1.45 5.31
CA ALA A 184 17.68 -0.69 5.73
C ALA A 184 17.72 -0.49 7.26
N THR A 185 16.60 -0.63 7.96
CA THR A 185 16.50 -0.48 9.41
C THR A 185 16.65 -1.83 10.13
N ARG A 186 17.20 -1.81 11.37
CA ARG A 186 17.25 -3.02 12.20
C ARG A 186 15.84 -3.58 12.48
N ARG A 187 14.87 -2.69 12.71
CA ARG A 187 13.48 -3.06 13.01
C ARG A 187 12.82 -3.70 11.80
N GLY A 188 12.95 -3.13 10.62
CA GLY A 188 12.37 -3.69 9.40
C GLY A 188 12.94 -5.08 9.07
N ARG A 189 14.26 -5.29 9.23
CA ARG A 189 14.85 -6.64 9.09
C ARG A 189 14.30 -7.62 10.11
N GLU A 190 14.11 -7.20 11.36
CA GLU A 190 13.50 -8.06 12.37
C GLU A 190 12.06 -8.41 12.02
N TYR A 191 11.27 -7.44 11.52
CA TYR A 191 9.90 -7.70 11.07
C TYR A 191 9.84 -8.62 9.85
N ALA A 192 10.74 -8.43 8.89
CA ALA A 192 10.89 -9.37 7.78
C ALA A 192 11.16 -10.80 8.27
N ARG A 193 11.94 -10.97 9.34
CA ARG A 193 12.31 -12.26 9.92
C ARG A 193 11.16 -12.94 10.67
N ILE A 194 10.38 -12.17 11.47
CA ILE A 194 9.43 -12.75 12.45
C ILE A 194 7.98 -12.82 11.98
N LEU A 195 7.58 -11.97 11.01
CA LEU A 195 6.22 -11.98 10.51
C LEU A 195 5.87 -13.32 9.86
N PRO A 196 4.64 -13.82 10.03
CA PRO A 196 4.13 -14.94 9.25
C PRO A 196 4.30 -14.69 7.75
N ALA A 197 4.76 -15.69 7.01
CA ALA A 197 5.11 -15.51 5.60
C ALA A 197 3.90 -15.09 4.74
N GLU A 198 2.72 -15.54 5.11
CA GLU A 198 1.43 -15.25 4.47
C GLU A 198 0.97 -13.79 4.64
N LEU A 199 1.56 -13.04 5.57
CA LEU A 199 1.24 -11.61 5.77
C LEU A 199 2.21 -10.66 5.05
N LEU A 200 3.27 -11.18 4.40
CA LEU A 200 4.29 -10.37 3.75
C LEU A 200 3.94 -10.06 2.31
N LEU A 201 4.17 -8.79 1.95
CA LEU A 201 4.16 -8.27 0.59
C LEU A 201 5.48 -7.52 0.34
N THR A 202 5.76 -7.23 -0.93
CA THR A 202 6.86 -6.34 -1.32
C THR A 202 6.31 -5.02 -1.83
N GLU A 203 7.07 -3.96 -1.64
CA GLU A 203 6.78 -2.62 -2.16
C GLU A 203 8.05 -1.90 -2.55
N THR A 204 7.91 -0.84 -3.33
CA THR A 204 9.02 0.08 -3.59
C THR A 204 8.85 1.43 -2.92
N ASP A 205 7.63 1.93 -2.84
CA ASP A 205 7.32 3.31 -2.46
C ASP A 205 8.05 4.32 -3.39
N LEU A 206 8.25 3.93 -4.66
CA LEU A 206 8.85 4.76 -5.69
C LEU A 206 7.79 5.59 -6.43
N PRO A 207 8.24 6.71 -6.99
CA PRO A 207 9.53 7.39 -6.79
C PRO A 207 9.51 8.25 -5.53
N GLU A 208 10.70 8.76 -5.12
CA GLU A 208 10.82 9.63 -3.93
C GLU A 208 10.19 11.02 -4.09
N GLY A 209 9.78 11.38 -5.30
CA GLY A 209 9.17 12.68 -5.60
C GLY A 209 8.62 12.76 -7.01
N GLU A 210 7.83 13.80 -7.27
CA GLU A 210 7.18 14.05 -8.54
C GLU A 210 8.18 14.28 -9.70
N HIS A 211 7.73 13.96 -10.93
CA HIS A 211 8.50 14.09 -12.17
C HIS A 211 9.80 13.26 -12.22
N SER A 212 9.82 12.11 -11.55
CA SER A 212 10.96 11.20 -11.55
C SER A 212 11.20 10.60 -12.95
N PRO A 213 12.46 10.55 -13.43
CA PRO A 213 12.82 9.87 -14.67
C PRO A 213 12.93 8.35 -14.52
N ALA A 214 12.69 7.79 -13.33
CA ALA A 214 12.76 6.36 -13.09
C ALA A 214 11.78 5.58 -14.01
N THR A 215 12.02 4.31 -14.19
CA THR A 215 11.34 3.43 -15.14
C THR A 215 10.78 2.18 -14.45
N ALA A 216 10.12 1.30 -15.20
CA ALA A 216 9.70 0.01 -14.70
C ALA A 216 10.90 -0.89 -14.29
N ASP A 217 12.06 -0.73 -14.94
CA ASP A 217 13.28 -1.48 -14.60
C ASP A 217 13.76 -1.10 -13.18
N ASP A 218 13.68 0.18 -12.81
CA ASP A 218 14.06 0.63 -11.46
C ASP A 218 13.12 0.03 -10.38
N ILE A 219 11.83 -0.14 -10.70
CA ILE A 219 10.87 -0.82 -9.81
C ILE A 219 11.26 -2.30 -9.67
N VAL A 220 11.50 -3.00 -10.78
CA VAL A 220 11.92 -4.41 -10.78
C VAL A 220 13.18 -4.60 -9.95
N ASP A 221 14.20 -3.78 -10.21
CA ASP A 221 15.48 -3.86 -9.50
C ASP A 221 15.32 -3.64 -8.00
N SER A 222 14.46 -2.70 -7.59
CA SER A 222 14.16 -2.43 -6.17
C SER A 222 13.43 -3.61 -5.53
N LEU A 223 12.42 -4.19 -6.19
CA LEU A 223 11.71 -5.37 -5.70
C LEU A 223 12.63 -6.58 -5.58
N GLU A 224 13.56 -6.79 -6.54
CA GLU A 224 14.51 -7.88 -6.48
C GLU A 224 15.46 -7.74 -5.27
N ARG A 225 15.96 -6.52 -5.02
CA ARG A 225 16.77 -6.26 -3.82
C ARG A 225 15.97 -6.45 -2.53
N THR A 226 14.70 -6.05 -2.52
CA THR A 226 13.78 -6.27 -1.39
C THR A 226 13.58 -7.76 -1.13
N ILE A 227 13.28 -8.55 -2.17
CA ILE A 227 13.11 -10.01 -2.07
C ILE A 227 14.38 -10.66 -1.54
N ALA A 228 15.55 -10.28 -2.05
CA ALA A 228 16.83 -10.79 -1.58
C ALA A 228 17.06 -10.44 -0.09
N GLY A 229 16.75 -9.21 0.33
CA GLY A 229 16.87 -8.77 1.71
C GLY A 229 15.92 -9.51 2.67
N ILE A 230 14.69 -9.81 2.25
CA ILE A 230 13.75 -10.63 3.02
C ILE A 230 14.27 -12.08 3.11
N ALA A 231 14.78 -12.64 2.01
CA ALA A 231 15.33 -14.00 1.97
C ALA A 231 16.51 -14.15 2.95
N ASP A 232 17.43 -13.16 2.96
CA ASP A 232 18.55 -13.11 3.88
C ASP A 232 18.07 -13.04 5.34
N ALA A 233 17.14 -12.14 5.66
CA ALA A 233 16.59 -12.00 7.00
C ALA A 233 15.90 -13.26 7.52
N ARG A 234 15.29 -14.04 6.63
CA ARG A 234 14.56 -15.29 6.94
C ARG A 234 15.41 -16.55 6.80
N ASN A 235 16.66 -16.44 6.37
CA ASN A 235 17.54 -17.57 6.05
C ASN A 235 16.87 -18.57 5.08
N THR A 236 16.35 -18.04 3.96
CA THR A 236 15.67 -18.81 2.90
C THR A 236 16.15 -18.34 1.52
N THR A 237 15.58 -18.85 0.44
CA THR A 237 15.95 -18.47 -0.92
C THR A 237 15.07 -17.32 -1.44
N ALA A 238 15.62 -16.47 -2.32
CA ALA A 238 14.87 -15.42 -3.00
C ALA A 238 13.69 -15.99 -3.80
N GLU A 239 13.84 -17.18 -4.41
CA GLU A 239 12.77 -17.86 -5.13
C GLU A 239 11.60 -18.22 -4.20
N ALA A 240 11.87 -18.74 -2.99
CA ALA A 240 10.84 -19.05 -2.01
C ALA A 240 10.08 -17.80 -1.54
N VAL A 241 10.80 -16.68 -1.31
CA VAL A 241 10.17 -15.40 -0.95
C VAL A 241 9.32 -14.87 -2.10
N ARG A 242 9.84 -14.87 -3.33
CA ARG A 242 9.12 -14.44 -4.53
C ARG A 242 7.82 -15.22 -4.71
N HIS A 243 7.90 -16.56 -4.60
CA HIS A 243 6.73 -17.41 -4.70
C HIS A 243 5.69 -17.09 -3.62
N GLN A 244 6.11 -16.96 -2.37
CA GLN A 244 5.20 -16.64 -1.26
C GLN A 244 4.52 -15.27 -1.44
N VAL A 245 5.29 -14.23 -1.82
CA VAL A 245 4.74 -12.90 -2.08
C VAL A 245 3.76 -12.92 -3.25
N ALA A 246 4.06 -13.65 -4.32
CA ALA A 246 3.14 -13.79 -5.46
C ALA A 246 1.81 -14.47 -5.05
N VAL A 247 1.87 -15.51 -4.20
CA VAL A 247 0.66 -16.15 -3.63
C VAL A 247 -0.13 -15.17 -2.79
N ASN A 248 0.55 -14.44 -1.87
CA ASN A 248 -0.09 -13.46 -0.99
C ASN A 248 -0.76 -12.33 -1.79
N ALA A 249 -0.10 -11.85 -2.84
CA ALA A 249 -0.64 -10.81 -3.72
C ALA A 249 -1.86 -11.32 -4.50
N ALA A 250 -1.80 -12.54 -5.04
CA ALA A 250 -2.93 -13.15 -5.75
C ALA A 250 -4.16 -13.30 -4.85
N GLU A 251 -3.99 -13.66 -3.59
CA GLU A 251 -5.08 -13.73 -2.61
C GLU A 251 -5.69 -12.36 -2.28
N LEU A 252 -4.91 -11.28 -2.35
CA LEU A 252 -5.41 -9.93 -2.12
C LEU A 252 -6.19 -9.38 -3.30
N LEU A 253 -5.71 -9.66 -4.50
CA LEU A 253 -6.28 -9.12 -5.74
C LEU A 253 -7.43 -9.97 -6.29
N GLY A 254 -7.42 -11.27 -5.98
CA GLY A 254 -8.41 -12.28 -6.43
C GLY A 254 -9.76 -12.04 -5.94
#